data_d16e0a1ef96e1947649cf9b3f625c31f
#
_entry.id   d16e0a1ef96e1947649cf9b3f625c31f
#
_cell.length_a   1.000
_cell.length_b   1.000
_cell.length_c   1.000
_cell.angle_alpha   90.00
_cell.angle_beta   90.00
_cell.angle_gamma   90.00
#
_symmetry.space_group_name_H-M   'P 1'
#
loop_
_entity.id
_entity.type
_entity.pdbx_description
1 polymer ?
#
loop_
_entity_poly.entity_id
_entity_poly.type
_entity_poly.pdbx_seq_one_letter_code
_entity_poly.pdbx_strand_id
1 'polypeptide(L)'
;MSIVRKVAMAMAMAMVALLMSLSGCRSNYLPEKDAASEVDAFFERDYEQLCEVVEFLMSQKESTVYIDFDPRLTVKAYTLKGNRYEEKEVTLDSKAIEQSVRELGRKGYIRIKKSDNFIYFEVWKKRFHMEFDAGFAYSIDGSGNLEAIQFVISQRPMGPENWYYCETDYNEWRANHTRSSKESADQK
;
A
#
# COMPACT_ATOMS: atom_id res chain seq x y z
N MET A 1 49.24 -33.89 10.85
CA MET A 1 48.71 -32.56 10.39
C MET A 1 49.17 -31.54 11.41
N SER A 2 49.98 -30.56 11.00
CA SER A 2 50.64 -29.57 11.88
C SER A 2 49.60 -28.69 12.58
N ILE A 3 49.84 -28.35 13.85
CA ILE A 3 49.01 -27.45 14.66
C ILE A 3 48.73 -26.13 13.92
N VAL A 4 49.72 -25.62 13.17
CA VAL A 4 49.61 -24.41 12.35
C VAL A 4 48.50 -24.50 11.30
N ARG A 5 48.30 -25.68 10.66
CA ARG A 5 47.23 -25.88 9.68
C ARG A 5 45.84 -25.90 10.33
N LYS A 6 45.74 -26.44 11.55
CA LYS A 6 44.45 -26.45 12.29
C LYS A 6 44.05 -25.03 12.72
N VAL A 7 44.99 -24.21 13.17
CA VAL A 7 44.75 -22.82 13.57
C VAL A 7 44.37 -21.96 12.36
N ALA A 8 45.08 -22.11 11.24
CA ALA A 8 44.73 -21.37 10.00
C ALA A 8 43.34 -21.71 9.47
N MET A 9 42.93 -22.98 9.56
CA MET A 9 41.61 -23.41 9.11
C MET A 9 40.50 -22.93 10.03
N ALA A 10 40.74 -22.86 11.35
CA ALA A 10 39.80 -22.30 12.32
C ALA A 10 39.61 -20.78 12.14
N MET A 11 40.69 -20.04 11.86
CA MET A 11 40.64 -18.61 11.55
C MET A 11 39.87 -18.33 10.25
N ALA A 12 40.11 -19.13 9.20
CA ALA A 12 39.39 -18.99 7.94
C ALA A 12 37.87 -19.24 8.10
N MET A 13 37.49 -20.25 8.88
CA MET A 13 36.06 -20.50 9.15
C MET A 13 35.41 -19.41 10.01
N ALA A 14 36.12 -18.86 11.00
CA ALA A 14 35.62 -17.73 11.79
C ALA A 14 35.43 -16.46 10.93
N MET A 15 36.35 -16.20 9.99
CA MET A 15 36.25 -15.07 9.08
C MET A 15 35.06 -15.21 8.09
N VAL A 16 34.81 -16.41 7.59
CA VAL A 16 33.65 -16.70 6.73
C VAL A 16 32.35 -16.57 7.52
N ALA A 17 32.28 -17.04 8.75
CA ALA A 17 31.12 -16.87 9.62
C ALA A 17 30.85 -15.38 9.95
N LEU A 18 31.90 -14.59 10.18
CA LEU A 18 31.79 -13.14 10.40
C LEU A 18 31.33 -12.41 9.14
N LEU A 19 31.82 -12.79 7.96
CA LEU A 19 31.37 -12.22 6.70
C LEU A 19 29.92 -12.60 6.38
N MET A 20 29.46 -13.79 6.74
CA MET A 20 28.06 -14.19 6.57
C MET A 20 27.13 -13.49 7.57
N SER A 21 27.57 -13.18 8.78
CA SER A 21 26.80 -12.41 9.76
C SER A 21 26.69 -10.93 9.39
N LEU A 22 27.67 -10.37 8.70
CA LEU A 22 27.63 -8.98 8.19
C LEU A 22 26.81 -8.85 6.90
N SER A 23 26.63 -9.92 6.13
CA SER A 23 25.76 -9.92 4.94
C SER A 23 24.29 -10.18 5.27
N GLY A 24 23.95 -10.57 6.51
CA GLY A 24 22.56 -10.86 6.96
C GLY A 24 21.71 -9.65 7.25
N CYS A 25 22.26 -8.43 7.29
CA CYS A 25 21.51 -7.19 7.46
C CYS A 25 21.54 -6.30 6.21
N ARG A 26 21.39 -6.87 5.02
CA ARG A 26 20.82 -6.07 3.95
C ARG A 26 19.33 -5.95 4.28
N SER A 27 18.97 -4.85 4.95
CA SER A 27 17.61 -4.38 4.89
C SER A 27 17.25 -4.32 3.40
N ASN A 28 16.24 -5.08 2.99
CA ASN A 28 15.64 -4.92 1.67
C ASN A 28 14.90 -3.56 1.67
N TYR A 29 15.65 -2.49 1.87
CA TYR A 29 15.27 -1.14 1.55
C TYR A 29 15.34 -1.09 0.02
N LEU A 30 14.23 -1.40 -0.64
CA LEU A 30 14.06 -0.94 -2.01
C LEU A 30 14.09 0.60 -1.92
N PRO A 31 14.93 1.27 -2.68
CA PRO A 31 14.90 2.73 -2.71
C PRO A 31 13.52 3.17 -3.19
N GLU A 32 13.06 4.31 -2.71
CA GLU A 32 11.77 4.96 -3.02
C GLU A 32 11.43 4.96 -4.54
N LYS A 33 12.46 5.05 -5.38
CA LYS A 33 12.36 4.93 -6.84
C LYS A 33 11.78 3.59 -7.34
N ASP A 34 11.99 2.52 -6.62
CA ASP A 34 11.56 1.19 -7.06
C ASP A 34 10.07 0.98 -6.78
N ALA A 35 9.54 1.55 -5.69
CA ALA A 35 8.11 1.47 -5.36
C ALA A 35 7.25 2.16 -6.43
N ALA A 36 7.62 3.36 -6.87
CA ALA A 36 6.88 4.10 -7.88
C ALA A 36 6.87 3.38 -9.23
N SER A 37 8.02 2.85 -9.67
CA SER A 37 8.14 2.10 -10.92
C SER A 37 7.34 0.80 -10.88
N GLU A 38 7.34 0.12 -9.74
CA GLU A 38 6.56 -1.11 -9.55
C GLU A 38 5.06 -0.82 -9.58
N VAL A 39 4.60 0.22 -8.90
CA VAL A 39 3.20 0.66 -8.89
C VAL A 39 2.74 1.07 -10.30
N ASP A 40 3.56 1.80 -11.06
CA ASP A 40 3.25 2.17 -12.45
C ASP A 40 3.08 0.92 -13.34
N ALA A 41 3.95 -0.08 -13.18
CA ALA A 41 3.86 -1.33 -13.91
C ALA A 41 2.58 -2.13 -13.57
N PHE A 42 2.15 -2.12 -12.29
CA PHE A 42 0.86 -2.70 -11.90
C PHE A 42 -0.30 -1.98 -12.58
N PHE A 43 -0.29 -0.66 -12.56
CA PHE A 43 -1.34 0.16 -13.15
C PHE A 43 -1.48 -0.08 -14.65
N GLU A 44 -0.38 0.02 -15.41
CA GLU A 44 -0.39 -0.18 -16.87
C GLU A 44 -0.86 -1.59 -17.24
N ARG A 45 -0.41 -2.61 -16.52
CA ARG A 45 -0.78 -4.00 -16.77
C ARG A 45 -2.27 -4.29 -16.57
N ASP A 46 -2.87 -3.66 -15.55
CA ASP A 46 -4.18 -4.05 -15.05
C ASP A 46 -5.27 -2.99 -15.30
N TYR A 47 -4.98 -1.93 -16.04
CA TYR A 47 -5.83 -0.74 -16.18
C TYR A 47 -7.29 -1.06 -16.53
N GLU A 48 -7.55 -1.91 -17.50
CA GLU A 48 -8.92 -2.29 -17.91
C GLU A 48 -9.67 -2.96 -16.73
N GLN A 49 -9.01 -3.88 -16.04
CA GLN A 49 -9.58 -4.58 -14.90
C GLN A 49 -9.83 -3.65 -13.72
N LEU A 50 -8.96 -2.65 -13.52
CA LEU A 50 -9.15 -1.62 -12.50
C LEU A 50 -10.38 -0.76 -12.78
N CYS A 51 -10.60 -0.39 -14.05
CA CYS A 51 -11.80 0.36 -14.45
C CYS A 51 -13.08 -0.43 -14.15
N GLU A 52 -13.13 -1.73 -14.43
CA GLU A 52 -14.27 -2.59 -14.08
C GLU A 52 -14.55 -2.59 -12.57
N VAL A 53 -13.50 -2.69 -11.75
CA VAL A 53 -13.64 -2.68 -10.29
C VAL A 53 -14.06 -1.30 -9.78
N VAL A 54 -13.56 -0.21 -10.39
CA VAL A 54 -14.02 1.16 -10.08
C VAL A 54 -15.51 1.31 -10.36
N GLU A 55 -15.98 0.91 -11.54
CA GLU A 55 -17.40 0.97 -11.91
C GLU A 55 -18.27 0.18 -10.93
N PHE A 56 -17.87 -1.03 -10.58
CA PHE A 56 -18.55 -1.83 -9.57
C PHE A 56 -18.62 -1.10 -8.23
N LEU A 57 -17.49 -0.61 -7.72
CA LEU A 57 -17.45 0.09 -6.44
C LEU A 57 -18.27 1.40 -6.45
N MET A 58 -18.26 2.12 -7.56
CA MET A 58 -19.09 3.31 -7.74
C MET A 58 -20.60 3.00 -7.70
N SER A 59 -21.01 1.82 -8.16
CA SER A 59 -22.42 1.38 -8.10
C SER A 59 -22.90 1.03 -6.69
N GLN A 60 -21.95 0.78 -5.74
CA GLN A 60 -22.30 0.45 -4.36
C GLN A 60 -22.80 1.69 -3.62
N LYS A 61 -23.93 1.55 -2.90
CA LYS A 61 -24.56 2.64 -2.14
C LYS A 61 -23.78 3.03 -0.88
N GLU A 62 -23.03 2.09 -0.36
CA GLU A 62 -22.23 2.30 0.85
C GLU A 62 -21.04 3.24 0.55
N SER A 63 -20.85 4.22 1.45
CA SER A 63 -19.79 5.21 1.29
C SER A 63 -18.41 4.62 1.48
N THR A 64 -18.29 3.59 2.30
CA THR A 64 -17.01 2.94 2.58
C THR A 64 -17.11 1.44 2.33
N VAL A 65 -16.26 0.94 1.40
CA VAL A 65 -16.14 -0.49 1.09
C VAL A 65 -14.66 -0.88 1.13
N TYR A 66 -14.38 -1.99 1.80
CA TYR A 66 -13.05 -2.60 1.81
C TYR A 66 -13.09 -3.95 1.10
N ILE A 67 -12.12 -4.18 0.24
CA ILE A 67 -11.81 -5.47 -0.34
C ILE A 67 -10.40 -5.83 0.14
N ASP A 68 -10.30 -6.78 1.07
CA ASP A 68 -9.05 -7.29 1.60
C ASP A 68 -8.74 -8.65 0.96
N PHE A 69 -7.47 -8.86 0.60
CA PHE A 69 -7.02 -10.09 -0.06
C PHE A 69 -6.26 -11.04 0.88
N ASP A 70 -5.76 -10.56 2.01
CA ASP A 70 -4.97 -11.34 2.97
C ASP A 70 -5.75 -11.54 4.29
N PRO A 71 -5.83 -12.77 4.82
CA PRO A 71 -5.43 -14.07 4.23
C PRO A 71 -6.48 -14.66 3.30
N ARG A 72 -7.65 -14.05 3.20
CA ARG A 72 -8.77 -14.47 2.34
C ARG A 72 -9.46 -13.25 1.76
N LEU A 73 -9.97 -13.40 0.56
CA LEU A 73 -10.82 -12.38 -0.03
C LEU A 73 -12.03 -12.13 0.88
N THR A 74 -12.13 -10.92 1.40
CA THR A 74 -13.29 -10.42 2.14
C THR A 74 -13.74 -9.10 1.54
N VAL A 75 -15.05 -8.90 1.43
CA VAL A 75 -15.65 -7.65 0.96
C VAL A 75 -16.59 -7.16 2.03
N LYS A 76 -16.28 -6.00 2.62
CA LYS A 76 -17.01 -5.43 3.73
C LYS A 76 -17.36 -3.98 3.46
N ALA A 77 -18.59 -3.61 3.76
CA ALA A 77 -19.02 -2.22 3.76
C ALA A 77 -19.21 -1.72 5.18
N TYR A 78 -18.94 -0.44 5.36
CA TYR A 78 -19.12 0.24 6.62
C TYR A 78 -20.07 1.43 6.42
N THR A 79 -21.10 1.49 7.25
CA THR A 79 -22.06 2.59 7.26
C THR A 79 -22.03 3.25 8.63
N LEU A 80 -21.88 4.57 8.67
CA LEU A 80 -21.96 5.33 9.91
C LEU A 80 -23.42 5.49 10.33
N LYS A 81 -23.80 4.92 11.47
CA LYS A 81 -25.11 5.12 12.11
C LYS A 81 -24.94 5.80 13.47
N GLY A 82 -25.24 7.08 13.51
CA GLY A 82 -24.90 7.89 14.68
C GLY A 82 -23.38 7.96 14.89
N ASN A 83 -22.90 7.48 16.05
CA ASN A 83 -21.47 7.45 16.41
C ASN A 83 -20.84 6.06 16.28
N ARG A 84 -21.47 5.12 15.58
CA ARG A 84 -20.97 3.75 15.43
C ARG A 84 -20.94 3.35 13.97
N TYR A 85 -19.88 2.61 13.60
CA TYR A 85 -19.82 1.95 12.31
C TYR A 85 -20.52 0.59 12.40
N GLU A 86 -21.46 0.37 11.50
CA GLU A 86 -22.02 -0.95 11.25
C GLU A 86 -21.28 -1.59 10.07
N GLU A 87 -20.78 -2.79 10.29
CA GLU A 87 -20.14 -3.62 9.28
C GLU A 87 -21.18 -4.52 8.61
N LYS A 88 -21.12 -4.64 7.30
CA LYS A 88 -21.92 -5.53 6.49
C LYS A 88 -21.05 -6.24 5.46
N GLU A 89 -21.19 -7.54 5.31
CA GLU A 89 -20.62 -8.24 4.17
C GLU A 89 -21.32 -7.81 2.88
N VAL A 90 -20.52 -7.55 1.84
CA VAL A 90 -21.01 -7.21 0.49
C VAL A 90 -20.78 -8.40 -0.41
N THR A 91 -21.83 -8.79 -1.10
CA THR A 91 -21.72 -9.80 -2.15
C THR A 91 -21.31 -9.15 -3.46
N LEU A 92 -20.34 -9.74 -4.13
CA LEU A 92 -19.96 -9.32 -5.48
C LEU A 92 -21.08 -9.72 -6.46
N ASP A 93 -21.71 -8.74 -7.08
CA ASP A 93 -22.99 -8.88 -7.79
C ASP A 93 -22.93 -9.77 -9.04
N SER A 94 -21.74 -10.04 -9.56
CA SER A 94 -21.54 -10.88 -10.73
C SER A 94 -20.31 -11.76 -10.62
N LYS A 95 -20.36 -12.92 -11.29
CA LYS A 95 -19.18 -13.81 -11.41
C LYS A 95 -18.00 -13.12 -12.09
N ALA A 96 -18.26 -12.19 -13.02
CA ALA A 96 -17.21 -11.45 -13.72
C ALA A 96 -16.44 -10.56 -12.74
N ILE A 97 -17.15 -9.76 -11.94
CA ILE A 97 -16.53 -8.90 -10.90
C ILE A 97 -15.83 -9.75 -9.84
N GLU A 98 -16.43 -10.86 -9.40
CA GLU A 98 -15.74 -11.76 -8.46
C GLU A 98 -14.43 -12.30 -9.03
N GLN A 99 -14.42 -12.65 -10.31
CA GLN A 99 -13.22 -13.11 -11.00
C GLN A 99 -12.19 -12.01 -11.10
N SER A 100 -12.56 -10.79 -11.55
CA SER A 100 -11.68 -9.62 -11.67
C SER A 100 -11.04 -9.27 -10.33
N VAL A 101 -11.83 -9.22 -9.25
CA VAL A 101 -11.32 -8.95 -7.90
C VAL A 101 -10.35 -10.05 -7.44
N ARG A 102 -10.70 -11.34 -7.63
CA ARG A 102 -9.81 -12.47 -7.25
C ARG A 102 -8.49 -12.46 -8.04
N GLU A 103 -8.53 -12.07 -9.30
CA GLU A 103 -7.33 -11.97 -10.13
C GLU A 103 -6.42 -10.84 -9.66
N LEU A 104 -6.96 -9.68 -9.28
CA LEU A 104 -6.15 -8.60 -8.68
C LEU A 104 -5.42 -9.10 -7.43
N GLY A 105 -6.10 -9.83 -6.54
CA GLY A 105 -5.45 -10.43 -5.36
C GLY A 105 -4.31 -11.39 -5.73
N ARG A 106 -4.48 -12.23 -6.77
CA ARG A 106 -3.41 -13.13 -7.26
C ARG A 106 -2.24 -12.38 -7.88
N LYS A 107 -2.49 -11.20 -8.44
CA LYS A 107 -1.48 -10.33 -9.04
C LYS A 107 -0.70 -9.51 -8.01
N GLY A 108 -1.05 -9.58 -6.73
CA GLY A 108 -0.32 -8.95 -5.63
C GLY A 108 -0.97 -7.71 -5.04
N TYR A 109 -2.21 -7.39 -5.40
CA TYR A 109 -2.96 -6.35 -4.70
C TYR A 109 -3.23 -6.78 -3.26
N ILE A 110 -3.07 -5.84 -2.33
CA ILE A 110 -3.17 -6.07 -0.88
C ILE A 110 -4.57 -5.73 -0.39
N ARG A 111 -5.07 -4.58 -0.82
CA ARG A 111 -6.37 -4.03 -0.43
C ARG A 111 -6.92 -3.09 -1.48
N ILE A 112 -8.24 -3.01 -1.58
CA ILE A 112 -8.94 -1.92 -2.27
C ILE A 112 -9.87 -1.27 -1.25
N LYS A 113 -9.84 0.06 -1.18
CA LYS A 113 -10.68 0.85 -0.29
C LYS A 113 -11.47 1.88 -1.10
N LYS A 114 -12.80 1.78 -1.10
CA LYS A 114 -13.67 2.87 -1.52
C LYS A 114 -13.96 3.79 -0.33
N SER A 115 -14.00 5.07 -0.58
CA SER A 115 -14.49 6.13 0.31
C SER A 115 -15.41 7.04 -0.49
N ASP A 116 -15.95 8.10 0.13
CA ASP A 116 -16.83 9.02 -0.58
C ASP A 116 -16.19 9.71 -1.80
N ASN A 117 -14.88 10.02 -1.70
CA ASN A 117 -14.19 10.85 -2.69
C ASN A 117 -13.16 10.07 -3.51
N PHE A 118 -12.80 8.84 -3.13
CA PHE A 118 -11.76 8.08 -3.81
C PHE A 118 -11.94 6.57 -3.71
N ILE A 119 -11.27 5.86 -4.62
CA ILE A 119 -11.05 4.42 -4.54
C ILE A 119 -9.53 4.21 -4.55
N TYR A 120 -8.97 3.64 -3.48
CA TYR A 120 -7.53 3.40 -3.33
C TYR A 120 -7.20 1.93 -3.49
N PHE A 121 -6.19 1.65 -4.32
CA PHE A 121 -5.65 0.31 -4.60
C PHE A 121 -4.26 0.22 -3.99
N GLU A 122 -4.14 -0.52 -2.91
CA GLU A 122 -2.88 -0.79 -2.22
C GLU A 122 -2.18 -1.96 -2.90
N VAL A 123 -1.00 -1.73 -3.48
CA VAL A 123 -0.24 -2.75 -4.23
C VAL A 123 1.11 -3.04 -3.64
N TRP A 124 1.64 -2.17 -2.81
CA TRP A 124 2.95 -2.34 -2.23
C TRP A 124 2.94 -1.99 -0.74
N LYS A 125 3.59 -2.85 0.07
CA LYS A 125 3.73 -2.66 1.50
C LYS A 125 5.12 -3.05 1.95
N LYS A 126 5.76 -2.20 2.72
CA LYS A 126 7.07 -2.50 3.28
C LYS A 126 6.94 -3.51 4.41
N ARG A 127 7.49 -4.71 4.20
CA ARG A 127 7.31 -5.86 5.12
C ARG A 127 7.76 -5.64 6.56
N PHE A 128 8.67 -4.69 6.83
CA PHE A 128 9.26 -4.48 8.16
C PHE A 128 8.86 -3.16 8.83
N HIS A 129 8.18 -2.27 8.11
CA HIS A 129 7.60 -1.05 8.67
C HIS A 129 6.15 -1.01 8.23
N MET A 130 5.23 -1.32 9.15
CA MET A 130 3.78 -1.39 8.89
C MET A 130 3.19 -0.02 8.50
N GLU A 131 4.01 0.95 8.18
CA GLU A 131 3.68 2.35 8.11
C GLU A 131 3.86 2.97 6.74
N PHE A 132 4.49 2.26 5.79
CA PHE A 132 4.66 2.71 4.41
C PHE A 132 3.93 1.79 3.45
N ASP A 133 2.98 2.34 2.73
CA ASP A 133 2.24 1.68 1.65
C ASP A 133 2.33 2.54 0.39
N ALA A 134 2.30 1.92 -0.78
CA ALA A 134 2.20 2.60 -2.05
C ALA A 134 1.15 1.95 -2.95
N GLY A 135 0.54 2.76 -3.79
CA GLY A 135 -0.51 2.31 -4.68
C GLY A 135 -1.01 3.44 -5.58
N PHE A 136 -2.23 3.30 -6.05
CA PHE A 136 -2.87 4.32 -6.85
C PHE A 136 -4.32 4.52 -6.43
N ALA A 137 -4.83 5.72 -6.68
CA ALA A 137 -6.17 6.10 -6.33
C ALA A 137 -6.93 6.64 -7.54
N TYR A 138 -8.21 6.33 -7.60
CA TYR A 138 -9.17 6.96 -8.48
C TYR A 138 -9.95 8.02 -7.72
N SER A 139 -9.93 9.29 -8.16
CA SER A 139 -10.69 10.40 -7.58
C SER A 139 -12.13 10.35 -8.13
N ILE A 140 -13.10 10.11 -7.27
CA ILE A 140 -14.50 9.95 -7.67
C ILE A 140 -15.11 11.28 -8.12
N ASP A 141 -14.74 12.37 -7.47
CA ASP A 141 -15.25 13.72 -7.75
C ASP A 141 -14.36 14.51 -8.75
N GLY A 142 -13.27 13.90 -9.21
CA GLY A 142 -12.33 14.54 -10.12
C GLY A 142 -11.50 15.66 -9.51
N SER A 143 -11.64 15.93 -8.20
CA SER A 143 -10.92 17.03 -7.54
C SER A 143 -9.43 16.75 -7.36
N GLY A 144 -9.03 15.47 -7.38
CA GLY A 144 -7.69 15.04 -7.00
C GLY A 144 -7.37 15.26 -5.52
N ASN A 145 -8.37 15.60 -4.71
CA ASN A 145 -8.19 15.72 -3.26
C ASN A 145 -8.21 14.33 -2.61
N LEU A 146 -7.03 13.82 -2.29
CA LEU A 146 -6.81 12.52 -1.67
C LEU A 146 -6.46 12.59 -0.19
N GLU A 147 -6.67 13.74 0.47
CA GLU A 147 -6.38 13.94 1.91
C GLU A 147 -7.13 12.94 2.82
N ALA A 148 -8.27 12.43 2.36
CA ALA A 148 -9.00 11.40 3.08
C ALA A 148 -8.35 9.99 3.01
N ILE A 149 -7.36 9.78 2.16
CA ILE A 149 -6.44 8.64 2.28
C ILE A 149 -5.53 8.94 3.47
N GLN A 150 -5.57 8.08 4.48
CA GLN A 150 -4.81 8.30 5.69
C GLN A 150 -3.30 8.31 5.41
N PHE A 151 -2.62 9.32 5.96
CA PHE A 151 -1.15 9.42 5.96
C PHE A 151 -0.49 9.58 4.59
N VAL A 152 -1.18 10.17 3.61
CA VAL A 152 -0.57 10.50 2.31
C VAL A 152 0.59 11.47 2.51
N ILE A 153 1.75 11.10 2.00
CA ILE A 153 2.98 11.92 2.01
C ILE A 153 3.35 12.40 0.61
N SER A 154 2.94 11.66 -0.42
CA SER A 154 3.21 11.99 -1.83
C SER A 154 2.05 11.56 -2.70
N GLN A 155 1.72 12.38 -3.71
CA GLN A 155 0.79 12.03 -4.77
C GLN A 155 1.22 12.68 -6.09
N ARG A 156 0.94 12.01 -7.20
CA ARG A 156 1.12 12.55 -8.55
C ARG A 156 0.05 12.02 -9.50
N PRO A 157 -0.42 12.82 -10.49
CA PRO A 157 -1.32 12.30 -11.50
C PRO A 157 -0.64 11.16 -12.30
N MET A 158 -1.43 10.18 -12.68
CA MET A 158 -1.10 9.16 -13.66
C MET A 158 -1.71 9.53 -15.01
N GLY A 159 -1.31 8.92 -16.10
CA GLY A 159 -1.73 9.34 -17.45
C GLY A 159 -3.23 9.51 -17.69
N PRO A 160 -4.10 8.55 -17.30
CA PRO A 160 -5.55 8.70 -17.40
C PRO A 160 -6.13 9.68 -16.40
N GLU A 161 -7.22 10.37 -16.78
CA GLU A 161 -7.92 11.33 -15.94
C GLU A 161 -8.42 10.68 -14.64
N ASN A 162 -8.35 11.43 -13.55
CA ASN A 162 -8.76 11.04 -12.19
C ASN A 162 -7.92 9.94 -11.52
N TRP A 163 -6.85 9.47 -12.13
CA TRP A 163 -5.95 8.50 -11.55
C TRP A 163 -4.68 9.15 -10.98
N TYR A 164 -4.30 8.74 -9.77
CA TYR A 164 -3.18 9.30 -9.03
C TYR A 164 -2.35 8.19 -8.40
N TYR A 165 -1.03 8.27 -8.54
CA TYR A 165 -0.10 7.53 -7.69
C TYR A 165 -0.12 8.12 -6.28
N CYS A 166 -0.05 7.28 -5.25
CA CYS A 166 -0.06 7.68 -3.85
C CYS A 166 0.95 6.89 -3.03
N GLU A 167 1.64 7.58 -2.15
CA GLU A 167 2.45 7.01 -1.08
C GLU A 167 1.88 7.43 0.27
N THR A 168 1.86 6.50 1.23
CA THR A 168 1.44 6.77 2.60
C THR A 168 2.52 6.32 3.57
N ASP A 169 2.85 7.16 4.55
CA ASP A 169 3.76 6.85 5.64
C ASP A 169 3.31 7.57 6.91
N TYR A 170 2.94 6.80 7.93
CA TYR A 170 2.47 7.37 9.20
C TYR A 170 3.55 8.19 9.92
N ASN A 171 4.79 7.72 9.93
CA ASN A 171 5.87 8.38 10.66
C ASN A 171 6.26 9.70 10.01
N GLU A 172 6.40 9.72 8.70
CA GLU A 172 6.73 10.93 7.95
C GLU A 172 5.57 11.92 8.00
N TRP A 173 4.34 11.46 7.79
CA TRP A 173 3.14 12.28 7.92
C TRP A 173 3.07 12.94 9.31
N ARG A 174 3.26 12.16 10.39
CA ARG A 174 3.27 12.66 11.77
C ARG A 174 4.37 13.69 12.00
N ALA A 175 5.58 13.43 11.50
CA ALA A 175 6.70 14.37 11.63
C ALA A 175 6.41 15.73 10.98
N ASN A 176 5.81 15.72 9.79
CA ASN A 176 5.46 16.92 9.04
C ASN A 176 4.35 17.72 9.74
N HIS A 177 3.30 17.04 10.24
CA HIS A 177 2.20 17.72 10.95
C HIS A 177 2.61 18.26 12.31
N THR A 178 3.56 17.63 13.01
CA THR A 178 4.07 18.13 14.29
C THR A 178 4.96 19.36 14.11
N ARG A 179 5.68 19.47 13.00
CA ARG A 179 6.50 20.67 12.67
C ARG A 179 5.61 21.86 12.34
N SER A 180 4.63 21.69 11.48
CA SER A 180 3.73 22.80 11.08
C SER A 180 2.91 23.34 12.27
N SER A 181 2.56 22.50 13.23
CA SER A 181 1.87 22.90 14.46
C SER A 181 2.75 23.75 15.39
N LYS A 182 4.07 23.52 15.44
CA LYS A 182 5.02 24.32 16.22
C LYS A 182 5.29 25.66 15.56
N GLU A 183 5.51 25.69 14.25
CA GLU A 183 5.74 26.94 13.52
C GLU A 183 4.54 27.90 13.60
N SER A 184 3.32 27.37 13.63
CA SER A 184 2.10 28.17 13.83
C SER A 184 1.94 28.71 15.24
N ALA A 185 2.53 28.07 16.25
CA ALA A 185 2.50 28.52 17.64
C ALA A 185 3.54 29.62 17.94
N ASP A 186 4.68 29.60 17.26
CA ASP A 186 5.77 30.57 17.43
C ASP A 186 5.51 31.91 16.69
N GLN A 187 4.46 31.98 15.87
CA GLN A 187 4.05 33.19 15.13
C GLN A 187 2.93 33.97 15.82
N LYS A 188 2.50 33.60 17.02
CA LYS A 188 1.50 34.29 17.85
C LYS A 188 2.13 34.88 19.09
#